data_44dcade04f06ea3a9a1d3113afecdae9
#
_entry.id   44dcade04f06ea3a9a1d3113afecdae9
#
_cell.length_a   1.000
_cell.length_b   1.000
_cell.length_c   1.000
_cell.angle_alpha   90.00
_cell.angle_beta   90.00
_cell.angle_gamma   90.00
#
_symmetry.space_group_name_H-M   'P 1'
#
loop_
_entity.id
_entity.type
_entity.pdbx_description
1 polymer ?
#
loop_
_entity_poly.entity_id
_entity_poly.type
_entity_poly.pdbx_seq_one_letter_code
_entity_poly.pdbx_strand_id
1 'polypeptide(L)'
;EIKPICVYSVTGKTRVNDNGEETFGLLCFAEITEFTKELHSEMEKVVLMDELPENWTYPLIQPKLIEKYLRVKNNSIIGATVTVTVDRPLGSYHPEYKDMYYPINYGYIEGVMAPDGEEQDAYILGVNEPVKKFTGKIIAIVRRKDDIEEKWVVVPDGMMFSKDEIRQQIYFQEQYFDSEIVM
;
A
#
# COMPACT_ATOMS: atom_id res chain seq x y z
N GLU A 1 0.56 -17.16 14.17
CA GLU A 1 1.74 -16.37 14.58
C GLU A 1 1.30 -14.94 14.86
N ILE A 2 1.82 -14.32 15.95
CA ILE A 2 1.53 -12.91 16.29
C ILE A 2 2.81 -12.11 16.09
N LYS A 3 2.76 -11.06 15.25
CA LYS A 3 3.89 -10.18 14.96
C LYS A 3 3.59 -8.76 15.43
N PRO A 4 4.40 -8.17 16.31
CA PRO A 4 4.20 -6.78 16.75
C PRO A 4 4.51 -5.81 15.58
N ILE A 5 3.68 -4.77 15.45
CA ILE A 5 3.82 -3.71 14.45
C ILE A 5 4.37 -2.44 15.10
N CYS A 6 3.69 -1.94 16.13
CA CYS A 6 4.13 -0.76 16.86
C CYS A 6 3.47 -0.65 18.23
N VAL A 7 4.11 0.07 19.13
CA VAL A 7 3.47 0.60 20.33
C VAL A 7 2.81 1.94 19.98
N TYR A 8 1.62 2.18 20.45
CA TYR A 8 0.92 3.45 20.30
C TYR A 8 0.43 3.96 21.65
N SER A 9 0.25 5.26 21.77
CA SER A 9 -0.38 5.87 22.94
C SER A 9 -1.67 6.58 22.57
N VAL A 10 -2.58 6.65 23.53
CA VAL A 10 -3.85 7.34 23.42
C VAL A 10 -4.00 8.26 24.62
N THR A 11 -4.17 9.55 24.35
CA THR A 11 -4.41 10.55 25.39
C THR A 11 -5.90 10.72 25.63
N GLY A 12 -6.28 11.20 26.83
CA GLY A 12 -7.68 11.33 27.24
C GLY A 12 -8.59 12.15 26.33
N LYS A 13 -8.04 12.98 25.45
CA LYS A 13 -8.84 13.72 24.45
C LYS A 13 -9.42 12.84 23.34
N THR A 14 -8.91 11.63 23.18
CA THR A 14 -9.28 10.70 22.09
C THR A 14 -10.10 9.52 22.58
N ARG A 15 -10.28 9.38 23.91
CA ARG A 15 -11.00 8.28 24.56
C ARG A 15 -12.28 8.79 25.23
N VAL A 16 -13.36 8.06 25.09
CA VAL A 16 -14.61 8.32 25.83
C VAL A 16 -14.41 7.78 27.26
N ASN A 17 -14.61 8.60 28.27
CA ASN A 17 -14.46 8.28 29.72
C ASN A 17 -13.01 8.18 30.24
N ASP A 18 -12.19 9.17 29.94
CA ASP A 18 -10.83 9.20 30.42
C ASP A 18 -10.56 10.33 31.41
N ASN A 19 -9.83 10.03 32.48
CA ASN A 19 -9.36 10.99 33.49
C ASN A 19 -8.18 11.85 33.00
N GLY A 20 -7.83 11.79 31.71
CA GLY A 20 -6.70 12.52 31.11
C GLY A 20 -5.39 11.75 31.15
N GLU A 21 -5.38 10.51 31.61
CA GLU A 21 -4.19 9.66 31.62
C GLU A 21 -3.84 9.13 30.22
N GLU A 22 -2.55 9.09 29.93
CA GLU A 22 -2.03 8.44 28.73
C GLU A 22 -2.05 6.92 28.88
N THR A 23 -2.64 6.23 27.92
CA THR A 23 -2.64 4.77 27.87
C THR A 23 -1.87 4.27 26.66
N PHE A 24 -1.26 3.11 26.79
CA PHE A 24 -0.45 2.50 25.75
C PHE A 24 -1.08 1.21 25.23
N GLY A 25 -0.95 0.96 23.95
CA GLY A 25 -1.36 -0.29 23.33
C GLY A 25 -0.28 -0.80 22.38
N LEU A 26 -0.33 -2.11 22.11
CA LEU A 26 0.51 -2.76 21.12
C LEU A 26 -0.35 -3.18 19.94
N LEU A 27 -0.07 -2.63 18.75
CA LEU A 27 -0.65 -3.10 17.50
C LEU A 27 0.13 -4.30 17.00
N CYS A 28 -0.57 -5.41 16.77
CA CYS A 28 0.02 -6.63 16.24
C CYS A 28 -0.72 -7.08 14.98
N PHE A 29 0.01 -7.71 14.08
CA PHE A 29 -0.56 -8.58 13.07
C PHE A 29 -0.74 -9.98 13.66
N ALA A 30 -1.89 -10.59 13.39
CA ALA A 30 -2.16 -11.99 13.75
C ALA A 30 -2.81 -12.71 12.57
N GLU A 31 -2.26 -13.86 12.21
CA GLU A 31 -2.90 -14.76 11.26
C GLU A 31 -3.96 -15.58 12.02
N ILE A 32 -5.19 -15.49 11.55
CA ILE A 32 -6.33 -16.21 12.16
C ILE A 32 -6.45 -17.55 11.45
N THR A 33 -6.25 -18.63 12.20
CA THR A 33 -6.35 -20.00 11.69
C THR A 33 -7.70 -20.63 11.98
N GLU A 34 -8.43 -20.14 13.00
CA GLU A 34 -9.72 -20.67 13.42
C GLU A 34 -10.56 -19.58 14.12
N PHE A 35 -11.86 -19.58 13.87
CA PHE A 35 -12.84 -18.76 14.59
C PHE A 35 -13.55 -19.58 15.63
N THR A 36 -13.48 -19.18 16.89
CA THR A 36 -14.31 -19.76 17.96
C THR A 36 -15.67 -19.10 17.99
N LYS A 37 -16.71 -19.87 18.33
CA LYS A 37 -18.07 -19.34 18.52
C LYS A 37 -18.26 -18.62 19.86
N GLU A 38 -17.36 -18.83 20.81
CA GLU A 38 -17.42 -18.21 22.13
C GLU A 38 -16.66 -16.88 22.09
N LEU A 39 -17.39 -15.79 22.30
CA LEU A 39 -16.84 -14.46 22.47
C LEU A 39 -16.67 -14.18 23.95
N HIS A 40 -15.49 -13.71 24.32
CA HIS A 40 -15.17 -13.31 25.69
C HIS A 40 -15.17 -11.78 25.79
N SER A 41 -15.57 -11.26 26.95
CA SER A 41 -15.62 -9.83 27.28
C SER A 41 -16.77 -9.04 26.62
N GLU A 42 -16.51 -7.82 26.24
CA GLU A 42 -17.50 -6.84 25.76
C GLU A 42 -17.90 -7.04 24.28
N MET A 43 -17.38 -8.07 23.61
CA MET A 43 -17.65 -8.29 22.18
C MET A 43 -19.00 -8.99 21.99
N GLU A 44 -19.85 -8.40 21.18
CA GLU A 44 -21.14 -8.96 20.78
C GLU A 44 -21.02 -9.98 19.64
N LYS A 45 -20.18 -9.67 18.65
CA LYS A 45 -19.98 -10.52 17.46
C LYS A 45 -18.64 -10.25 16.76
N VAL A 46 -18.16 -11.24 16.03
CA VAL A 46 -17.11 -11.09 15.03
C VAL A 46 -17.73 -11.01 13.64
N VAL A 47 -17.32 -10.04 12.85
CA VAL A 47 -17.79 -9.83 11.48
C VAL A 47 -16.57 -9.84 10.56
N LEU A 48 -16.67 -10.61 9.48
CA LEU A 48 -15.76 -10.50 8.33
C LEU A 48 -16.29 -9.43 7.40
N MET A 49 -15.43 -8.53 6.97
CA MET A 49 -15.80 -7.41 6.11
C MET A 49 -14.78 -7.34 4.96
N ASP A 50 -15.26 -7.17 3.76
CA ASP A 50 -14.41 -6.95 2.58
C ASP A 50 -13.97 -5.49 2.48
N GLU A 51 -14.74 -4.57 3.06
CA GLU A 51 -14.47 -3.14 3.11
C GLU A 51 -14.37 -2.65 4.55
N LEU A 52 -13.67 -1.53 4.75
CA LEU A 52 -13.59 -0.91 6.07
C LEU A 52 -14.96 -0.33 6.48
N PRO A 53 -15.32 -0.41 7.78
CA PRO A 53 -16.60 0.12 8.24
C PRO A 53 -16.64 1.65 8.15
N GLU A 54 -17.76 2.22 7.75
CA GLU A 54 -17.98 3.66 7.77
C GLU A 54 -18.09 4.21 9.21
N ASN A 55 -18.60 3.40 10.13
CA ASN A 55 -18.80 3.76 11.53
C ASN A 55 -17.83 3.03 12.45
N TRP A 56 -17.02 3.79 13.15
CA TRP A 56 -16.00 3.29 14.08
C TRP A 56 -16.40 3.55 15.54
N THR A 57 -16.17 2.58 16.42
CA THR A 57 -16.34 2.78 17.87
C THR A 57 -15.39 3.87 18.39
N TYR A 58 -14.17 3.93 17.86
CA TYR A 58 -13.15 4.92 18.20
C TYR A 58 -12.63 5.62 16.94
N PRO A 59 -13.37 6.57 16.37
CA PRO A 59 -13.09 7.16 15.05
C PRO A 59 -11.77 7.93 14.97
N LEU A 60 -11.23 8.38 16.10
CA LEU A 60 -9.94 9.09 16.16
C LEU A 60 -8.73 8.16 16.29
N ILE A 61 -8.96 6.86 16.56
CA ILE A 61 -7.89 5.88 16.86
C ILE A 61 -7.86 4.77 15.81
N GLN A 62 -8.98 4.06 15.64
CA GLN A 62 -9.05 2.85 14.83
C GLN A 62 -8.62 3.06 13.37
N PRO A 63 -9.07 4.09 12.65
CA PRO A 63 -8.63 4.34 11.28
C PRO A 63 -7.10 4.51 11.18
N LYS A 64 -6.49 5.23 12.12
CA LYS A 64 -5.03 5.44 12.15
C LYS A 64 -4.26 4.15 12.41
N LEU A 65 -4.78 3.25 13.25
CA LEU A 65 -4.17 1.95 13.50
C LEU A 65 -4.27 1.04 12.27
N ILE A 66 -5.41 1.05 11.59
CA ILE A 66 -5.59 0.31 10.34
C ILE A 66 -4.69 0.86 9.24
N GLU A 67 -4.62 2.18 9.07
CA GLU A 67 -3.68 2.81 8.15
C GLU A 67 -2.23 2.38 8.42
N LYS A 68 -1.82 2.40 9.70
CA LYS A 68 -0.49 1.93 10.10
C LYS A 68 -0.26 0.46 9.78
N TYR A 69 -1.26 -0.39 10.03
CA TYR A 69 -1.21 -1.80 9.67
C TYR A 69 -1.05 -2.00 8.16
N LEU A 70 -1.86 -1.32 7.36
CA LEU A 70 -1.82 -1.43 5.90
C LEU A 70 -0.46 -0.98 5.35
N ARG A 71 0.09 0.11 5.88
CA ARG A 71 1.45 0.57 5.51
C ARG A 71 2.52 -0.48 5.80
N VAL A 72 2.48 -1.13 6.96
CA VAL A 72 3.46 -2.19 7.29
C VAL A 72 3.24 -3.43 6.45
N LYS A 73 1.96 -3.83 6.22
CA LYS A 73 1.61 -4.94 5.34
C LYS A 73 2.12 -4.69 3.92
N ASN A 74 1.88 -3.51 3.37
CA ASN A 74 2.31 -3.16 2.02
C ASN A 74 3.85 -3.12 1.91
N ASN A 75 4.56 -2.59 2.91
CA ASN A 75 6.03 -2.63 2.90
C ASN A 75 6.59 -4.06 2.90
N SER A 76 5.87 -5.04 3.43
CA SER A 76 6.29 -6.45 3.45
C SER A 76 6.32 -7.11 2.07
N ILE A 77 5.74 -6.45 1.05
CA ILE A 77 5.77 -6.93 -0.34
C ILE A 77 7.08 -6.59 -1.06
N ILE A 78 7.87 -5.67 -0.54
CA ILE A 78 9.20 -5.35 -1.12
C ILE A 78 10.06 -6.61 -1.09
N GLY A 79 10.63 -6.96 -2.25
CA GLY A 79 11.35 -8.21 -2.47
C GLY A 79 10.49 -9.34 -3.05
N ALA A 80 9.17 -9.22 -3.04
CA ALA A 80 8.28 -10.20 -3.67
C ALA A 80 8.43 -10.17 -5.21
N THR A 81 8.22 -11.32 -5.84
CA THR A 81 8.17 -11.45 -7.30
C THR A 81 6.73 -11.34 -7.76
N VAL A 82 6.48 -10.46 -8.74
CA VAL A 82 5.16 -10.24 -9.33
C VAL A 82 5.23 -10.21 -10.84
N THR A 83 4.08 -10.45 -11.48
CA THR A 83 3.91 -10.29 -12.93
C THR A 83 3.03 -9.09 -13.21
N VAL A 84 3.56 -8.11 -13.94
CA VAL A 84 2.86 -6.92 -14.39
C VAL A 84 2.31 -7.15 -15.79
N THR A 85 1.02 -6.92 -15.99
CA THR A 85 0.39 -6.80 -17.31
C THR A 85 0.53 -5.35 -17.77
N VAL A 86 1.24 -5.14 -18.88
CA VAL A 86 1.59 -3.82 -19.37
C VAL A 86 0.48 -3.28 -20.29
N ASP A 87 -0.14 -2.21 -19.89
CA ASP A 87 -1.16 -1.49 -20.67
C ASP A 87 -0.66 -0.14 -21.22
N ARG A 88 0.47 0.35 -20.67
CA ARG A 88 1.21 1.54 -21.12
C ARG A 88 2.67 1.14 -21.43
N PRO A 89 2.95 0.57 -22.60
CA PRO A 89 4.30 0.17 -22.95
C PRO A 89 5.22 1.38 -23.11
N LEU A 90 6.51 1.18 -22.86
CA LEU A 90 7.56 2.15 -23.13
C LEU A 90 7.38 2.74 -24.54
N GLY A 91 7.41 4.07 -24.65
CA GLY A 91 7.22 4.77 -25.90
C GLY A 91 5.77 5.13 -26.24
N SER A 92 4.80 4.70 -25.43
CA SER A 92 3.39 5.04 -25.62
C SER A 92 3.01 6.38 -25.01
N TYR A 93 1.80 6.82 -25.32
CA TYR A 93 1.16 7.99 -24.72
C TYR A 93 -0.08 7.60 -23.94
N HIS A 94 -0.44 8.39 -22.94
CA HIS A 94 -1.67 8.17 -22.17
C HIS A 94 -2.90 8.30 -23.10
N PRO A 95 -3.92 7.43 -22.99
CA PRO A 95 -5.08 7.44 -23.88
C PRO A 95 -5.90 8.75 -23.79
N GLU A 96 -6.01 9.32 -22.60
CA GLU A 96 -6.77 10.56 -22.36
C GLU A 96 -5.87 11.80 -22.33
N TYR A 97 -4.70 11.72 -21.70
CA TYR A 97 -3.71 12.83 -21.60
C TYR A 97 -2.66 12.67 -22.67
N LYS A 98 -2.95 13.11 -23.88
CA LYS A 98 -2.12 12.89 -25.08
C LYS A 98 -0.70 13.45 -25.01
N ASP A 99 -0.44 14.39 -24.11
CA ASP A 99 0.88 14.97 -23.88
C ASP A 99 1.71 14.15 -22.86
N MET A 100 1.10 13.18 -22.17
CA MET A 100 1.80 12.33 -21.22
C MET A 100 2.45 11.14 -21.94
N TYR A 101 3.77 11.22 -22.11
CA TYR A 101 4.60 10.18 -22.70
C TYR A 101 5.14 9.24 -21.62
N TYR A 102 5.11 7.93 -21.87
CA TYR A 102 5.66 6.89 -20.99
C TYR A 102 7.09 6.52 -21.40
N PRO A 103 8.13 7.01 -20.72
CA PRO A 103 9.53 6.66 -20.99
C PRO A 103 9.93 5.29 -20.46
N ILE A 104 9.05 4.64 -19.70
CA ILE A 104 9.20 3.30 -19.11
C ILE A 104 7.93 2.51 -19.35
N ASN A 105 7.99 1.18 -19.16
CA ASN A 105 6.79 0.35 -19.16
C ASN A 105 5.98 0.59 -17.87
N TYR A 106 4.68 0.60 -18.00
CA TYR A 106 3.73 0.77 -16.92
C TYR A 106 2.53 -0.15 -17.13
N GLY A 107 1.95 -0.62 -16.04
CA GLY A 107 0.80 -1.51 -16.09
C GLY A 107 0.30 -1.85 -14.70
N TYR A 108 -0.38 -2.97 -14.56
CA TYR A 108 -1.04 -3.40 -13.34
C TYR A 108 -0.78 -4.88 -13.06
N ILE A 109 -1.05 -5.31 -11.83
CA ILE A 109 -0.88 -6.69 -11.37
C ILE A 109 -2.26 -7.32 -11.23
N GLU A 110 -2.58 -8.26 -12.15
CA GLU A 110 -3.87 -8.95 -12.20
C GLU A 110 -4.23 -9.60 -10.86
N GLY A 111 -5.43 -9.31 -10.36
CA GLY A 111 -5.98 -9.90 -9.12
C GLY A 111 -5.39 -9.35 -7.83
N VAL A 112 -4.57 -8.32 -7.88
CA VAL A 112 -4.07 -7.60 -6.70
C VAL A 112 -4.76 -6.24 -6.65
N MET A 113 -5.65 -6.06 -5.67
CA MET A 113 -6.41 -4.83 -5.52
C MET A 113 -5.62 -3.78 -4.74
N ALA A 114 -5.58 -2.57 -5.26
CA ALA A 114 -5.07 -1.38 -4.59
C ALA A 114 -6.15 -0.76 -3.66
N PRO A 115 -5.78 0.19 -2.78
CA PRO A 115 -6.72 0.80 -1.84
C PRO A 115 -7.88 1.57 -2.48
N ASP A 116 -7.75 2.00 -3.73
CA ASP A 116 -8.78 2.68 -4.51
C ASP A 116 -9.83 1.74 -5.14
N GLY A 117 -9.62 0.40 -5.02
CA GLY A 117 -10.50 -0.63 -5.57
C GLY A 117 -10.19 -1.03 -7.01
N GLU A 118 -9.15 -0.45 -7.62
CA GLU A 118 -8.63 -0.87 -8.92
C GLU A 118 -7.50 -1.91 -8.75
N GLU A 119 -7.02 -2.50 -9.85
CA GLU A 119 -5.87 -3.38 -9.81
C GLU A 119 -4.58 -2.60 -9.53
N GLN A 120 -3.67 -3.20 -8.76
CA GLN A 120 -2.46 -2.54 -8.28
C GLN A 120 -1.53 -2.12 -9.43
N ASP A 121 -1.36 -0.84 -9.61
CA ASP A 121 -0.48 -0.23 -10.60
C ASP A 121 1.01 -0.43 -10.31
N ALA A 122 1.81 -0.56 -11.37
CA ALA A 122 3.25 -0.74 -11.26
C ALA A 122 4.05 -0.07 -12.38
N TYR A 123 5.13 0.59 -11.98
CA TYR A 123 6.23 1.03 -12.85
C TYR A 123 7.22 -0.13 -13.06
N ILE A 124 7.67 -0.34 -14.28
CA ILE A 124 8.72 -1.30 -14.61
C ILE A 124 9.98 -0.54 -14.98
N LEU A 125 11.02 -0.65 -14.15
CA LEU A 125 12.32 -0.02 -14.40
C LEU A 125 13.35 -1.06 -14.85
N GLY A 126 14.35 -0.60 -15.61
CA GLY A 126 15.42 -1.47 -16.10
C GLY A 126 15.07 -2.35 -17.28
N VAL A 127 13.89 -2.14 -17.89
CA VAL A 127 13.46 -2.81 -19.15
C VAL A 127 13.33 -1.75 -20.22
N ASN A 128 14.30 -1.72 -21.16
CA ASN A 128 14.46 -0.65 -22.14
C ASN A 128 13.81 -0.95 -23.51
N GLU A 129 12.85 -1.87 -23.51
CA GLU A 129 12.04 -2.20 -24.67
C GLU A 129 10.56 -2.31 -24.27
N PRO A 130 9.61 -2.05 -25.18
CA PRO A 130 8.20 -2.21 -24.89
C PRO A 130 7.87 -3.70 -24.73
N VAL A 131 7.19 -4.05 -23.63
CA VAL A 131 6.76 -5.42 -23.35
C VAL A 131 5.25 -5.47 -23.08
N LYS A 132 4.65 -6.66 -23.19
CA LYS A 132 3.23 -6.89 -22.88
C LYS A 132 3.01 -7.40 -21.46
N LYS A 133 3.95 -8.17 -20.94
CA LYS A 133 3.98 -8.68 -19.56
C LYS A 133 5.43 -8.70 -19.10
N PHE A 134 5.63 -8.48 -17.82
CA PHE A 134 6.95 -8.54 -17.21
C PHE A 134 6.87 -9.15 -15.81
N THR A 135 7.76 -10.11 -15.53
CA THR A 135 7.91 -10.70 -14.19
C THR A 135 9.19 -10.22 -13.56
N GLY A 136 9.11 -9.62 -12.39
CA GLY A 136 10.25 -9.05 -11.69
C GLY A 136 10.01 -8.89 -10.20
N LYS A 137 10.95 -8.26 -9.51
CA LYS A 137 10.90 -8.00 -8.07
C LYS A 137 10.44 -6.59 -7.76
N ILE A 138 9.59 -6.48 -6.76
CA ILE A 138 9.21 -5.19 -6.17
C ILE A 138 10.38 -4.68 -5.35
N ILE A 139 10.90 -3.49 -5.69
CA ILE A 139 11.99 -2.84 -4.95
C ILE A 139 11.55 -1.60 -4.18
N ALA A 140 10.42 -1.02 -4.54
CA ALA A 140 9.89 0.17 -3.88
C ALA A 140 8.38 0.30 -4.04
N ILE A 141 7.78 1.12 -3.17
CA ILE A 141 6.39 1.57 -3.23
C ILE A 141 6.41 3.10 -3.33
N VAL A 142 5.71 3.63 -4.31
CA VAL A 142 5.45 5.07 -4.49
C VAL A 142 4.10 5.37 -3.87
N ARG A 143 4.07 6.22 -2.84
CA ARG A 143 2.86 6.65 -2.14
C ARG A 143 2.60 8.11 -2.42
N ARG A 144 1.41 8.40 -2.86
CA ARG A 144 0.89 9.76 -2.99
C ARG A 144 0.27 10.18 -1.67
N LYS A 145 0.69 11.30 -1.09
CA LYS A 145 0.17 11.79 0.18
C LYS A 145 -1.15 12.54 0.04
N ASP A 146 -1.39 13.03 -1.16
CA ASP A 146 -2.58 13.77 -1.60
C ASP A 146 -3.61 12.88 -2.31
N ASP A 147 -3.33 11.56 -2.39
CA ASP A 147 -4.17 10.54 -2.99
C ASP A 147 -4.11 9.24 -2.17
N ILE A 148 -5.08 8.35 -2.33
CA ILE A 148 -5.07 7.00 -1.73
C ILE A 148 -4.28 6.00 -2.57
N GLU A 149 -3.86 6.40 -3.77
CA GLU A 149 -3.20 5.54 -4.75
C GLU A 149 -1.74 5.25 -4.36
N GLU A 150 -1.37 3.99 -4.44
CA GLU A 150 0.01 3.51 -4.32
C GLU A 150 0.42 2.82 -5.62
N LYS A 151 1.67 3.02 -6.06
CA LYS A 151 2.24 2.34 -7.23
C LYS A 151 3.47 1.56 -6.83
N TRP A 152 3.62 0.35 -7.36
CA TRP A 152 4.79 -0.46 -7.08
C TRP A 152 5.87 -0.24 -8.13
N VAL A 153 7.13 -0.38 -7.72
CA VAL A 153 8.29 -0.31 -8.64
C VAL A 153 8.85 -1.71 -8.78
N VAL A 154 8.79 -2.24 -9.98
CA VAL A 154 9.19 -3.61 -10.33
C VAL A 154 10.39 -3.58 -11.27
N VAL A 155 11.39 -4.42 -10.98
CA VAL A 155 12.65 -4.48 -11.73
C VAL A 155 13.04 -5.93 -12.05
N PRO A 156 13.92 -6.15 -13.02
CA PRO A 156 14.57 -7.45 -13.23
C PRO A 156 15.25 -7.96 -11.96
N ASP A 157 15.23 -9.27 -11.73
CA ASP A 157 15.86 -9.88 -10.55
C ASP A 157 17.35 -9.50 -10.47
N GLY A 158 17.80 -9.12 -9.27
CA GLY A 158 19.15 -8.66 -9.00
C GLY A 158 19.45 -7.21 -9.40
N MET A 159 18.53 -6.51 -10.05
CA MET A 159 18.67 -5.08 -10.34
C MET A 159 18.21 -4.23 -9.16
N MET A 160 18.95 -3.15 -8.89
CA MET A 160 18.65 -2.22 -7.79
C MET A 160 18.74 -0.78 -8.30
N PHE A 161 17.92 0.08 -7.74
CA PHE A 161 17.90 1.52 -7.98
C PHE A 161 17.87 2.26 -6.65
N SER A 162 18.56 3.37 -6.56
CA SER A 162 18.40 4.31 -5.44
C SER A 162 17.05 5.05 -5.54
N LYS A 163 16.62 5.66 -4.42
CA LYS A 163 15.41 6.49 -4.41
C LYS A 163 15.45 7.61 -5.45
N ASP A 164 16.61 8.22 -5.64
CA ASP A 164 16.77 9.34 -6.57
C ASP A 164 16.69 8.88 -8.02
N GLU A 165 17.26 7.71 -8.36
CA GLU A 165 17.14 7.10 -9.69
C GLU A 165 15.69 6.70 -9.99
N ILE A 166 14.98 6.12 -9.00
CA ILE A 166 13.55 5.81 -9.13
C ILE A 166 12.79 7.11 -9.39
N ARG A 167 12.96 8.12 -8.53
CA ARG A 167 12.27 9.41 -8.63
C ARG A 167 12.48 10.05 -10.01
N GLN A 168 13.69 10.02 -10.54
CA GLN A 168 13.99 10.57 -11.85
C GLN A 168 13.22 9.85 -12.97
N GLN A 169 13.15 8.51 -12.93
CA GLN A 169 12.51 7.72 -13.98
C GLN A 169 10.99 7.83 -13.98
N ILE A 170 10.36 7.99 -12.80
CA ILE A 170 8.90 8.11 -12.66
C ILE A 170 8.43 9.57 -12.65
N TYR A 171 9.34 10.54 -12.75
CA TYR A 171 9.05 11.98 -12.66
C TYR A 171 8.03 12.44 -13.72
N PHE A 172 8.00 11.81 -14.89
CA PHE A 172 7.06 12.16 -15.97
C PHE A 172 5.58 12.14 -15.50
N GLN A 173 5.24 11.30 -14.53
CA GLN A 173 3.91 11.19 -13.95
C GLN A 173 3.87 11.75 -12.51
N GLU A 174 4.84 11.42 -11.65
CA GLU A 174 4.81 11.77 -10.24
C GLU A 174 5.11 13.26 -9.95
N GLN A 175 5.56 14.05 -10.94
CA GLN A 175 5.71 15.51 -10.80
C GLN A 175 4.40 16.25 -10.46
N TYR A 176 3.25 15.62 -10.70
CA TYR A 176 1.92 16.20 -10.45
C TYR A 176 1.37 15.89 -9.06
N PHE A 177 2.09 15.09 -8.25
CA PHE A 177 1.66 14.57 -6.94
C PHE A 177 2.71 14.80 -5.86
N ASP A 178 2.28 14.87 -4.58
CA ASP A 178 3.20 14.81 -3.43
C ASP A 178 3.50 13.35 -3.09
N SER A 179 4.49 12.79 -3.75
CA SER A 179 4.85 11.38 -3.63
C SER A 179 6.05 11.13 -2.74
N GLU A 180 6.00 10.03 -1.96
CA GLU A 180 7.15 9.48 -1.25
C GLU A 180 7.51 8.08 -1.79
N ILE A 181 8.81 7.75 -1.80
CA ILE A 181 9.32 6.42 -2.20
C ILE A 181 9.76 5.66 -0.95
N VAL A 182 9.14 4.49 -0.73
CA VAL A 182 9.45 3.55 0.35
C VAL A 182 10.19 2.35 -0.22
N MET A 183 11.34 1.99 0.40
CA MET A 183 12.19 0.86 0.00
C MET A 183 12.41 -0.07 1.18
#